data_d1fc1b54955a556ddcc53122053eea9b
#
_entry.id   d1fc1b54955a556ddcc53122053eea9b
#
_cell.length_a   1.000
_cell.length_b   1.000
_cell.length_c   1.000
_cell.angle_alpha   90.00
_cell.angle_beta   90.00
_cell.angle_gamma   90.00
#
_symmetry.space_group_name_H-M   'P 1'
#
loop_
_entity.id
_entity.type
_entity.pdbx_description
1 polymer ?
#
loop_
_entity_poly.entity_id
_entity_poly.type
_entity_poly.pdbx_seq_one_letter_code
_entity_poly.pdbx_strand_id
1 'polypeptide(L)'
;MSTIRDVAKLANVSTATVSRILNQDTRYKITPETRARVLAAVEELGYQFQSRSRQTEQPDPARVKIGCILSVTRKKYNDPYFMSILSGAEEQLRSKGYSVSFIRTGNELSDRNLLTSTFEDNVSALILMETLNEDIYDYIRSKVPHIVGIDTRRDDIDNVAYDHLRVAIQATEYLISQGHSRIGYIGGSGESRNIHQSLRYQGYFLAMQAAGLPIEPRWVVDCEWDEELCGEKLRQMCRKNDLPTAFFVGSDLMALAAMNAMTQCGVSIPGDVAVVGMSDIDAARFSSPSLTTLRVPMEQIGIIAANLLIDRINGSTLLPQKVTLPSQLIKRESA
;
A
#
# COMPACT_ATOMS: atom_id res chain seq x y z
N MET A 1 -33.01 37.37 20.98
CA MET A 1 -32.55 35.99 20.65
C MET A 1 -32.37 35.23 21.96
N SER A 2 -33.05 34.12 22.11
CA SER A 2 -32.90 33.26 23.28
C SER A 2 -31.49 32.62 23.30
N THR A 3 -30.92 32.48 24.48
CA THR A 3 -29.58 31.97 24.68
C THR A 3 -29.62 30.59 25.39
N ILE A 4 -28.49 29.82 25.34
CA ILE A 4 -28.39 28.57 26.07
C ILE A 4 -28.59 28.73 27.58
N ARG A 5 -28.32 29.95 28.11
CA ARG A 5 -28.55 30.29 29.51
C ARG A 5 -30.06 30.38 29.82
N ASP A 6 -30.85 30.91 28.88
CA ASP A 6 -32.30 31.02 29.02
C ASP A 6 -32.95 29.64 29.00
N VAL A 7 -32.49 28.73 28.09
CA VAL A 7 -32.94 27.34 28.07
C VAL A 7 -32.54 26.62 29.38
N ALA A 8 -31.33 26.82 29.88
CA ALA A 8 -30.88 26.22 31.13
C ALA A 8 -31.71 26.66 32.32
N LYS A 9 -32.05 27.95 32.37
CA LYS A 9 -32.90 28.55 33.41
C LYS A 9 -34.32 27.99 33.35
N LEU A 10 -34.95 27.94 32.17
CA LEU A 10 -36.30 27.42 31.98
C LEU A 10 -36.39 25.93 32.30
N ALA A 11 -35.41 25.12 31.87
CA ALA A 11 -35.36 23.68 32.13
C ALA A 11 -34.89 23.34 33.57
N ASN A 12 -34.48 24.32 34.36
CA ASN A 12 -33.88 24.18 35.70
C ASN A 12 -32.70 23.17 35.71
N VAL A 13 -31.72 23.39 34.82
CA VAL A 13 -30.48 22.60 34.71
C VAL A 13 -29.29 23.51 34.44
N SER A 14 -28.09 22.97 34.50
CA SER A 14 -26.90 23.72 34.11
C SER A 14 -26.81 23.90 32.59
N THR A 15 -26.13 24.95 32.13
CA THR A 15 -25.83 25.14 30.71
C THR A 15 -25.04 24.00 30.11
N ALA A 16 -24.19 23.37 30.94
CA ALA A 16 -23.44 22.18 30.55
C ALA A 16 -24.38 20.98 30.28
N THR A 17 -25.45 20.82 31.07
CA THR A 17 -26.45 19.75 30.87
C THR A 17 -27.25 20.01 29.58
N VAL A 18 -27.66 21.25 29.32
CA VAL A 18 -28.32 21.63 28.05
C VAL A 18 -27.42 21.31 26.86
N SER A 19 -26.16 21.73 26.92
CA SER A 19 -25.17 21.47 25.85
C SER A 19 -24.99 19.98 25.59
N ARG A 20 -24.88 19.14 26.63
CA ARG A 20 -24.74 17.68 26.49
C ARG A 20 -25.95 17.02 25.85
N ILE A 21 -27.15 17.45 26.24
CA ILE A 21 -28.42 16.94 25.69
C ILE A 21 -28.55 17.29 24.20
N LEU A 22 -28.25 18.52 23.84
CA LEU A 22 -28.36 19.00 22.46
C LEU A 22 -27.27 18.43 21.55
N ASN A 23 -26.10 18.16 22.10
CA ASN A 23 -25.01 17.46 21.37
C ASN A 23 -25.12 15.91 21.42
N GLN A 24 -26.20 15.36 22.00
CA GLN A 24 -26.42 13.90 22.15
C GLN A 24 -25.21 13.14 22.80
N ASP A 25 -24.56 13.77 23.77
CA ASP A 25 -23.39 13.20 24.44
C ASP A 25 -23.78 12.01 25.34
N THR A 26 -23.50 10.78 24.88
CA THR A 26 -23.87 9.53 25.55
C THR A 26 -22.96 9.15 26.72
N ARG A 27 -21.85 9.86 26.93
CA ARG A 27 -20.89 9.57 28.02
C ARG A 27 -21.44 9.91 29.41
N TYR A 28 -22.52 10.66 29.47
CA TYR A 28 -23.18 11.05 30.73
C TYR A 28 -24.59 10.46 30.81
N LYS A 29 -24.91 9.82 31.94
CA LYS A 29 -26.26 9.33 32.22
C LYS A 29 -27.14 10.52 32.58
N ILE A 30 -28.03 10.91 31.67
CA ILE A 30 -29.05 11.95 31.85
C ILE A 30 -30.40 11.26 31.88
N THR A 31 -31.25 11.60 32.88
CA THR A 31 -32.57 10.96 33.01
C THR A 31 -33.48 11.37 31.86
N PRO A 32 -34.42 10.48 31.45
CA PRO A 32 -35.42 10.83 30.40
C PRO A 32 -36.21 12.08 30.72
N GLU A 33 -36.59 12.31 31.98
CA GLU A 33 -37.34 13.47 32.43
C GLU A 33 -36.52 14.76 32.25
N THR A 34 -35.24 14.74 32.56
CA THR A 34 -34.35 15.89 32.39
C THR A 34 -34.17 16.22 30.91
N ARG A 35 -34.04 15.17 30.06
CA ARG A 35 -33.98 15.36 28.61
C ARG A 35 -35.26 15.96 28.05
N ALA A 36 -36.43 15.48 28.46
CA ALA A 36 -37.73 16.00 28.03
C ALA A 36 -37.90 17.47 28.41
N ARG A 37 -37.58 17.88 29.66
CA ARG A 37 -37.64 19.28 30.10
C ARG A 37 -36.76 20.22 29.26
N VAL A 38 -35.56 19.81 28.94
CA VAL A 38 -34.63 20.62 28.12
C VAL A 38 -35.16 20.76 26.71
N LEU A 39 -35.67 19.68 26.08
CA LEU A 39 -36.22 19.74 24.73
C LEU A 39 -37.48 20.64 24.67
N ALA A 40 -38.38 20.56 25.67
CA ALA A 40 -39.53 21.43 25.78
C ALA A 40 -39.13 22.93 25.93
N ALA A 41 -38.11 23.22 26.76
CA ALA A 41 -37.61 24.58 26.93
C ALA A 41 -36.96 25.15 25.65
N VAL A 42 -36.30 24.29 24.84
CA VAL A 42 -35.75 24.67 23.54
C VAL A 42 -36.84 25.04 22.56
N GLU A 43 -37.93 24.27 22.52
CA GLU A 43 -39.09 24.49 21.65
C GLU A 43 -39.84 25.76 22.07
N GLU A 44 -40.13 25.93 23.36
CA GLU A 44 -40.85 27.08 23.91
C GLU A 44 -40.11 28.41 23.66
N LEU A 45 -38.78 28.41 23.79
CA LEU A 45 -37.96 29.60 23.57
C LEU A 45 -37.59 29.84 22.11
N GLY A 46 -37.96 28.92 21.20
CA GLY A 46 -37.53 28.97 19.81
C GLY A 46 -36.01 29.00 19.67
N TYR A 47 -35.30 28.37 20.64
CA TYR A 47 -33.86 28.40 20.68
C TYR A 47 -33.27 27.55 19.55
N GLN A 48 -32.71 28.22 18.55
CA GLN A 48 -31.96 27.52 17.50
C GLN A 48 -30.59 27.13 18.05
N PHE A 49 -30.48 25.87 18.44
CA PHE A 49 -29.20 25.29 18.78
C PHE A 49 -28.39 25.17 17.50
N GLN A 50 -27.50 26.11 17.27
CA GLN A 50 -26.37 25.84 16.40
C GLN A 50 -25.51 24.84 17.15
N SER A 51 -25.66 23.55 16.81
CA SER A 51 -24.68 22.57 17.19
C SER A 51 -23.33 23.20 16.85
N ARG A 52 -22.57 23.57 17.87
CA ARG A 52 -21.14 23.50 17.76
C ARG A 52 -20.82 22.00 17.75
N SER A 53 -21.23 21.26 16.68
CA SER A 53 -20.34 20.26 16.19
C SER A 53 -18.99 20.97 16.25
N ARG A 54 -18.01 20.46 16.95
CA ARG A 54 -16.64 20.70 16.58
C ARG A 54 -16.63 20.35 15.07
N GLN A 55 -16.95 21.32 14.23
CA GLN A 55 -16.23 21.47 13.01
C GLN A 55 -14.81 21.57 13.56
N THR A 56 -14.11 20.45 13.64
CA THR A 56 -12.68 20.42 13.42
C THR A 56 -12.59 21.26 12.15
N GLU A 57 -12.19 22.54 12.29
CA GLU A 57 -11.84 23.37 11.15
C GLU A 57 -10.97 22.43 10.34
N GLN A 58 -11.44 22.07 9.14
CA GLN A 58 -10.66 21.20 8.29
C GLN A 58 -9.29 21.87 8.22
N PRO A 59 -8.23 21.20 8.60
CA PRO A 59 -6.92 21.83 8.64
C PRO A 59 -6.68 22.42 7.25
N ASP A 60 -6.26 23.67 7.19
CA ASP A 60 -5.91 24.34 5.95
C ASP A 60 -4.93 23.44 5.18
N PRO A 61 -5.31 22.91 4.01
CA PRO A 61 -4.46 21.97 3.28
C PRO A 61 -3.04 22.49 3.02
N ALA A 62 -2.89 23.83 2.86
CA ALA A 62 -1.61 24.48 2.64
C ALA A 62 -0.67 24.41 3.88
N ARG A 63 -1.21 24.13 5.06
CA ARG A 63 -0.43 24.00 6.32
C ARG A 63 -0.15 22.56 6.70
N VAL A 64 -0.70 21.59 5.99
CA VAL A 64 -0.51 20.16 6.26
C VAL A 64 0.76 19.68 5.57
N LYS A 65 1.78 19.34 6.35
CA LYS A 65 3.04 18.78 5.83
C LYS A 65 2.88 17.27 5.67
N ILE A 66 2.82 16.80 4.42
CA ILE A 66 2.70 15.38 4.06
C ILE A 66 4.03 14.86 3.55
N GLY A 67 4.52 13.78 4.13
CA GLY A 67 5.69 13.05 3.64
C GLY A 67 5.32 11.76 2.91
N CYS A 68 6.26 11.26 2.11
CA CYS A 68 6.21 9.92 1.56
C CYS A 68 7.52 9.19 1.85
N ILE A 69 7.42 7.96 2.34
CA ILE A 69 8.58 7.10 2.57
C ILE A 69 8.43 5.84 1.71
N LEU A 70 9.46 5.56 0.92
CA LEU A 70 9.61 4.31 0.20
C LEU A 70 10.63 3.45 0.96
N SER A 71 10.18 2.35 1.57
CA SER A 71 11.07 1.42 2.29
C SER A 71 11.85 0.54 1.32
N VAL A 72 12.59 1.18 0.42
CA VAL A 72 13.40 0.55 -0.61
C VAL A 72 14.80 1.14 -0.61
N THR A 73 15.73 0.47 -1.30
CA THR A 73 17.07 1.02 -1.54
C THR A 73 16.98 2.21 -2.52
N ARG A 74 17.98 3.08 -2.48
CA ARG A 74 18.08 4.21 -3.41
C ARG A 74 18.05 3.79 -4.89
N LYS A 75 18.59 2.61 -5.21
CA LYS A 75 18.55 2.02 -6.57
C LYS A 75 17.11 1.75 -7.03
N LYS A 76 16.23 1.34 -6.11
CA LYS A 76 14.82 1.05 -6.36
C LYS A 76 13.89 2.28 -6.35
N TYR A 77 14.42 3.43 -5.98
CA TYR A 77 13.63 4.67 -5.96
C TYR A 77 12.96 4.97 -7.31
N ASN A 78 13.64 4.69 -8.43
CA ASN A 78 13.13 4.94 -9.79
C ASN A 78 12.38 3.75 -10.40
N ASP A 79 12.04 2.73 -9.60
CA ASP A 79 11.25 1.59 -10.11
C ASP A 79 9.86 2.10 -10.54
N PRO A 80 9.44 1.86 -11.80
CA PRO A 80 8.14 2.31 -12.32
C PRO A 80 6.95 1.87 -11.46
N TYR A 81 7.05 0.74 -10.76
CA TYR A 81 6.03 0.27 -9.84
C TYR A 81 5.76 1.29 -8.73
N PHE A 82 6.80 1.70 -8.00
CA PHE A 82 6.66 2.68 -6.91
C PHE A 82 6.30 4.07 -7.43
N MET A 83 6.87 4.47 -8.57
CA MET A 83 6.61 5.78 -9.16
C MET A 83 5.15 5.92 -9.64
N SER A 84 4.54 4.85 -10.17
CA SER A 84 3.12 4.88 -10.55
C SER A 84 2.20 5.00 -9.34
N ILE A 85 2.50 4.31 -8.24
CA ILE A 85 1.75 4.44 -6.98
C ILE A 85 1.87 5.88 -6.44
N LEU A 86 3.09 6.42 -6.40
CA LEU A 86 3.35 7.79 -5.94
C LEU A 86 2.61 8.82 -6.80
N SER A 87 2.64 8.66 -8.13
CA SER A 87 1.92 9.55 -9.07
C SER A 87 0.43 9.58 -8.78
N GLY A 88 -0.20 8.41 -8.58
CA GLY A 88 -1.62 8.34 -8.20
C GLY A 88 -1.92 9.02 -6.87
N ALA A 89 -1.04 8.84 -5.87
CA ALA A 89 -1.19 9.50 -4.57
C ALA A 89 -1.03 11.01 -4.67
N GLU A 90 -0.01 11.51 -5.38
CA GLU A 90 0.24 12.94 -5.57
C GLU A 90 -0.89 13.64 -6.34
N GLU A 91 -1.40 13.02 -7.41
CA GLU A 91 -2.51 13.56 -8.19
C GLU A 91 -3.78 13.69 -7.31
N GLN A 92 -4.08 12.66 -6.52
CA GLN A 92 -5.24 12.69 -5.64
C GLN A 92 -5.08 13.71 -4.52
N LEU A 93 -3.93 13.80 -3.87
CA LEU A 93 -3.64 14.81 -2.86
C LEU A 93 -3.81 16.22 -3.44
N ARG A 94 -3.22 16.49 -4.62
CA ARG A 94 -3.30 17.77 -5.31
C ARG A 94 -4.74 18.14 -5.67
N SER A 95 -5.57 17.18 -6.11
CA SER A 95 -6.98 17.41 -6.41
C SER A 95 -7.80 17.91 -5.19
N LYS A 96 -7.29 17.65 -3.98
CA LYS A 96 -7.87 18.04 -2.69
C LYS A 96 -7.13 19.21 -2.03
N GLY A 97 -6.20 19.85 -2.74
CA GLY A 97 -5.45 21.02 -2.27
C GLY A 97 -4.23 20.68 -1.40
N TYR A 98 -3.89 19.41 -1.24
CA TYR A 98 -2.70 18.95 -0.52
C TYR A 98 -1.50 18.77 -1.45
N SER A 99 -0.29 18.72 -0.88
CA SER A 99 0.93 18.41 -1.63
C SER A 99 1.88 17.54 -0.81
N VAL A 100 2.65 16.71 -1.50
CA VAL A 100 3.76 15.97 -0.88
C VAL A 100 4.92 16.94 -0.66
N SER A 101 5.33 17.11 0.60
CA SER A 101 6.37 18.06 1.03
C SER A 101 7.77 17.46 0.87
N PHE A 102 7.92 16.16 1.02
CA PHE A 102 9.17 15.44 0.86
C PHE A 102 8.94 13.96 0.55
N ILE A 103 9.93 13.36 -0.11
CA ILE A 103 10.02 11.92 -0.32
C ILE A 103 11.38 11.47 0.23
N ARG A 104 11.42 10.33 0.95
CA ARG A 104 12.63 9.70 1.48
C ARG A 104 12.59 8.21 1.24
N THR A 105 13.78 7.61 1.14
CA THR A 105 13.90 6.15 1.14
C THR A 105 14.15 5.61 2.55
N GLY A 106 13.75 4.37 2.82
CA GLY A 106 14.02 3.71 4.11
C GLY A 106 15.51 3.62 4.39
N ASN A 107 16.34 3.42 3.36
CA ASN A 107 17.80 3.40 3.48
C ASN A 107 18.38 4.75 3.93
N GLU A 108 17.88 5.87 3.40
CA GLU A 108 18.30 7.21 3.85
C GLU A 108 17.96 7.45 5.32
N LEU A 109 16.80 6.98 5.78
CA LEU A 109 16.34 7.13 7.15
C LEU A 109 17.06 6.23 8.15
N SER A 110 17.93 5.33 7.71
CA SER A 110 18.86 4.61 8.59
C SER A 110 19.93 5.52 9.18
N ASP A 111 20.18 6.70 8.57
CA ASP A 111 20.96 7.78 9.19
C ASP A 111 20.09 8.50 10.25
N ARG A 112 20.49 8.39 11.51
CA ARG A 112 19.77 8.99 12.64
C ARG A 112 19.64 10.51 12.55
N ASN A 113 20.64 11.21 12.02
CA ASN A 113 20.60 12.65 11.89
C ASN A 113 19.55 13.06 10.85
N LEU A 114 19.51 12.36 9.71
CA LEU A 114 18.53 12.61 8.69
C LEU A 114 17.12 12.23 9.15
N LEU A 115 16.97 11.10 9.85
CA LEU A 115 15.69 10.69 10.45
C LEU A 115 15.18 11.79 11.38
N THR A 116 16.01 12.24 12.33
CA THR A 116 15.62 13.27 13.29
C THR A 116 15.26 14.59 12.59
N SER A 117 16.12 15.11 11.72
CA SER A 117 15.89 16.38 11.02
C SER A 117 14.66 16.34 10.10
N THR A 118 14.35 15.18 9.49
CA THR A 118 13.15 15.02 8.64
C THR A 118 11.85 15.22 9.44
N PHE A 119 11.83 14.77 10.70
CA PHE A 119 10.62 14.78 11.54
C PHE A 119 10.64 15.80 12.69
N GLU A 120 11.65 16.68 12.77
CA GLU A 120 11.66 17.83 13.70
C GLU A 120 10.56 18.85 13.38
N ASP A 121 10.28 19.08 12.12
CA ASP A 121 9.32 20.06 11.64
C ASP A 121 7.93 19.43 11.48
N ASN A 122 7.17 19.30 12.53
CA ASN A 122 5.73 18.96 12.58
C ASN A 122 5.14 18.32 11.30
N VAL A 123 5.63 17.14 10.92
CA VAL A 123 5.05 16.37 9.83
C VAL A 123 3.65 15.92 10.26
N SER A 124 2.63 16.35 9.52
CA SER A 124 1.23 16.10 9.88
C SER A 124 0.75 14.72 9.44
N ALA A 125 1.26 14.24 8.33
CA ALA A 125 0.78 12.99 7.72
C ALA A 125 1.87 12.31 6.88
N LEU A 126 1.74 10.99 6.69
CA LEU A 126 2.71 10.19 5.97
C LEU A 126 2.04 9.07 5.15
N ILE A 127 2.51 8.89 3.91
CA ILE A 127 2.32 7.65 3.16
C ILE A 127 3.59 6.81 3.29
N LEU A 128 3.45 5.59 3.79
CA LEU A 128 4.54 4.64 3.96
C LEU A 128 4.37 3.48 2.97
N MET A 129 5.30 3.32 2.03
CA MET A 129 5.32 2.21 1.08
C MET A 129 6.32 1.15 1.52
N GLU A 130 5.88 -0.09 1.60
CA GLU A 130 6.59 -1.25 2.11
C GLU A 130 6.91 -1.17 3.61
N THR A 131 7.44 -2.25 4.18
CA THR A 131 7.72 -2.36 5.61
C THR A 131 9.03 -1.67 5.96
N LEU A 132 9.03 -0.81 6.98
CA LEU A 132 10.23 -0.22 7.59
C LEU A 132 10.76 -1.08 8.73
N ASN A 133 12.04 -0.91 9.03
CA ASN A 133 12.62 -1.38 10.28
C ASN A 133 11.80 -0.86 11.48
N GLU A 134 11.56 -1.70 12.49
CA GLU A 134 10.68 -1.38 13.63
C GLU A 134 11.16 -0.14 14.41
N ASP A 135 12.46 0.01 14.68
CA ASP A 135 12.98 1.17 15.42
C ASP A 135 12.72 2.49 14.68
N ILE A 136 12.84 2.48 13.35
CA ILE A 136 12.56 3.65 12.50
C ILE A 136 11.05 3.93 12.49
N TYR A 137 10.24 2.88 12.33
CA TYR A 137 8.79 3.03 12.35
C TYR A 137 8.28 3.59 13.67
N ASP A 138 8.73 3.04 14.79
CA ASP A 138 8.31 3.47 16.13
C ASP A 138 8.67 4.95 16.39
N TYR A 139 9.88 5.35 15.96
CA TYR A 139 10.26 6.75 16.01
C TYR A 139 9.31 7.63 15.20
N ILE A 140 9.03 7.29 13.94
CA ILE A 140 8.12 8.03 13.07
C ILE A 140 6.71 8.06 13.66
N ARG A 141 6.21 6.91 14.13
CA ARG A 141 4.87 6.79 14.75
C ARG A 141 4.70 7.67 15.98
N SER A 142 5.78 7.90 16.73
CA SER A 142 5.79 8.81 17.89
C SER A 142 5.69 10.29 17.50
N LYS A 143 6.01 10.65 16.24
CA LYS A 143 6.07 12.04 15.74
C LYS A 143 4.93 12.39 14.80
N VAL A 144 4.48 11.43 13.98
CA VAL A 144 3.50 11.65 12.92
C VAL A 144 2.14 11.09 13.32
N PRO A 145 1.10 11.95 13.46
CA PRO A 145 -0.21 11.51 13.93
C PRO A 145 -0.98 10.64 12.92
N HIS A 146 -0.83 10.90 11.62
CA HIS A 146 -1.59 10.23 10.56
C HIS A 146 -0.65 9.51 9.61
N ILE A 147 -0.72 8.17 9.58
CA ILE A 147 0.07 7.33 8.69
C ILE A 147 -0.86 6.37 7.95
N VAL A 148 -0.68 6.26 6.64
CA VAL A 148 -1.31 5.25 5.79
C VAL A 148 -0.21 4.41 5.14
N GLY A 149 -0.35 3.10 5.24
CA GLY A 149 0.57 2.13 4.66
C GLY A 149 0.15 1.68 3.25
N ILE A 150 1.12 1.34 2.44
CA ILE A 150 0.97 0.60 1.19
C ILE A 150 1.88 -0.60 1.28
N ASP A 151 1.33 -1.81 1.28
CA ASP A 151 2.03 -3.09 1.43
C ASP A 151 2.87 -3.23 2.73
N THR A 152 2.49 -2.54 3.81
CA THR A 152 3.30 -2.49 5.05
C THR A 152 3.11 -3.66 5.99
N ARG A 153 2.11 -4.53 5.80
CA ARG A 153 1.72 -5.62 6.71
C ARG A 153 1.38 -5.18 8.15
N ARG A 154 1.21 -3.88 8.40
CA ARG A 154 0.89 -3.36 9.74
C ARG A 154 -0.61 -3.38 10.00
N ASP A 155 -0.99 -3.61 11.26
CA ASP A 155 -2.39 -3.66 11.68
C ASP A 155 -2.84 -2.41 12.44
N ASP A 156 -1.91 -1.57 12.84
CA ASP A 156 -2.13 -0.34 13.61
C ASP A 156 -2.43 0.90 12.75
N ILE A 157 -2.32 0.79 11.43
CA ILE A 157 -2.60 1.86 10.45
C ILE A 157 -3.47 1.35 9.30
N ASP A 158 -4.11 2.27 8.57
CA ASP A 158 -4.74 1.93 7.30
C ASP A 158 -3.69 1.39 6.35
N ASN A 159 -4.05 0.37 5.57
CA ASN A 159 -3.13 -0.21 4.60
C ASN A 159 -3.85 -0.54 3.30
N VAL A 160 -3.26 -0.13 2.18
CA VAL A 160 -3.72 -0.44 0.83
C VAL A 160 -2.74 -1.41 0.19
N ALA A 161 -3.24 -2.49 -0.38
CA ALA A 161 -2.41 -3.53 -0.97
C ALA A 161 -3.12 -4.22 -2.13
N TYR A 162 -2.44 -5.10 -2.82
CA TYR A 162 -3.04 -6.16 -3.61
C TYR A 162 -2.69 -7.52 -2.98
N ASP A 163 -3.40 -8.57 -3.42
CA ASP A 163 -3.15 -9.92 -2.88
C ASP A 163 -1.96 -10.58 -3.58
N HIS A 164 -0.76 -10.41 -3.01
CA HIS A 164 0.50 -10.98 -3.51
C HIS A 164 0.46 -12.50 -3.66
N LEU A 165 -0.21 -13.20 -2.74
CA LEU A 165 -0.35 -14.66 -2.77
C LEU A 165 -1.22 -15.08 -3.96
N ARG A 166 -2.41 -14.46 -4.09
CA ARG A 166 -3.37 -14.78 -5.14
C ARG A 166 -2.81 -14.48 -6.52
N VAL A 167 -2.11 -13.37 -6.70
CA VAL A 167 -1.46 -13.00 -7.96
C VAL A 167 -0.43 -14.06 -8.37
N ALA A 168 0.39 -14.53 -7.45
CA ALA A 168 1.39 -15.56 -7.73
C ALA A 168 0.75 -16.91 -8.06
N ILE A 169 -0.36 -17.26 -7.38
CA ILE A 169 -1.16 -18.43 -7.74
C ILE A 169 -1.66 -18.31 -9.18
N GLN A 170 -2.28 -17.18 -9.55
CA GLN A 170 -2.81 -16.97 -10.90
C GLN A 170 -1.73 -17.04 -11.99
N ALA A 171 -0.55 -16.45 -11.74
CA ALA A 171 0.57 -16.52 -12.67
C ALA A 171 1.04 -17.96 -12.91
N THR A 172 1.17 -18.72 -11.84
CA THR A 172 1.64 -20.10 -11.91
C THR A 172 0.58 -21.03 -12.50
N GLU A 173 -0.69 -20.89 -12.11
CA GLU A 173 -1.82 -21.61 -12.69
C GLU A 173 -1.93 -21.35 -14.20
N TYR A 174 -1.69 -20.11 -14.64
CA TYR A 174 -1.67 -19.78 -16.07
C TYR A 174 -0.58 -20.58 -16.80
N LEU A 175 0.66 -20.60 -16.30
CA LEU A 175 1.74 -21.39 -16.90
C LEU A 175 1.41 -22.90 -16.93
N ILE A 176 0.82 -23.43 -15.87
CA ILE A 176 0.35 -24.82 -15.81
C ILE A 176 -0.72 -25.08 -16.89
N SER A 177 -1.66 -24.15 -17.06
CA SER A 177 -2.72 -24.26 -18.07
C SER A 177 -2.19 -24.23 -19.51
N GLN A 178 -1.00 -23.63 -19.74
CA GLN A 178 -0.30 -23.66 -21.01
C GLN A 178 0.50 -24.97 -21.24
N GLY A 179 0.44 -25.94 -20.30
CA GLY A 179 1.08 -27.24 -20.38
C GLY A 179 2.48 -27.31 -19.77
N HIS A 180 2.94 -26.28 -19.09
CA HIS A 180 4.22 -26.30 -18.41
C HIS A 180 4.15 -27.10 -17.10
N SER A 181 5.07 -28.04 -16.92
CA SER A 181 5.24 -28.82 -15.67
C SER A 181 6.59 -28.56 -14.97
N ARG A 182 7.54 -28.00 -15.70
CA ARG A 182 8.85 -27.59 -15.21
C ARG A 182 8.86 -26.07 -15.12
N ILE A 183 8.41 -25.54 -13.98
CA ILE A 183 8.23 -24.10 -13.77
C ILE A 183 9.18 -23.65 -12.67
N GLY A 184 9.94 -22.59 -12.92
CA GLY A 184 10.79 -21.93 -11.94
C GLY A 184 10.15 -20.66 -11.37
N TYR A 185 10.72 -20.19 -10.29
CA TYR A 185 10.37 -18.91 -9.65
C TYR A 185 11.59 -18.00 -9.55
N ILE A 186 11.42 -16.74 -9.94
CA ILE A 186 12.43 -15.69 -9.78
C ILE A 186 11.84 -14.58 -8.92
N GLY A 187 12.52 -14.23 -7.84
CA GLY A 187 12.06 -13.18 -6.93
C GLY A 187 13.16 -12.64 -6.05
N GLY A 188 12.78 -12.01 -4.94
CA GLY A 188 13.71 -11.54 -3.93
C GLY A 188 13.22 -11.88 -2.53
N SER A 189 14.17 -12.17 -1.64
CA SER A 189 13.89 -12.48 -0.23
C SER A 189 13.61 -11.24 0.61
N GLY A 190 14.00 -10.05 0.14
CA GLY A 190 13.87 -8.81 0.89
C GLY A 190 14.61 -8.84 2.24
N GLU A 191 14.09 -8.15 3.24
CA GLU A 191 14.69 -8.07 4.57
C GLU A 191 14.77 -9.42 5.30
N SER A 192 13.84 -10.34 5.01
CA SER A 192 13.83 -11.67 5.64
C SER A 192 15.02 -12.55 5.26
N ARG A 193 15.73 -12.22 4.17
CA ARG A 193 16.79 -13.01 3.55
C ARG A 193 16.42 -14.49 3.32
N ASN A 194 15.11 -14.74 3.23
CA ASN A 194 14.55 -16.06 3.00
C ASN A 194 13.41 -15.96 1.98
N ILE A 195 13.70 -16.38 0.74
CA ILE A 195 12.74 -16.31 -0.37
C ILE A 195 11.44 -17.09 -0.08
N HIS A 196 11.50 -18.12 0.76
CA HIS A 196 10.33 -18.93 1.14
C HIS A 196 9.31 -18.15 1.99
N GLN A 197 9.71 -17.03 2.61
CA GLN A 197 8.81 -16.14 3.34
C GLN A 197 8.09 -15.12 2.44
N SER A 198 8.51 -15.00 1.18
CA SER A 198 7.82 -14.15 0.20
C SER A 198 6.44 -14.71 -0.11
N LEU A 199 5.39 -13.89 -0.01
CA LEU A 199 4.02 -14.29 -0.38
C LEU A 199 3.93 -14.71 -1.86
N ARG A 200 4.74 -14.11 -2.73
CA ARG A 200 4.81 -14.49 -4.15
C ARG A 200 5.38 -15.89 -4.32
N TYR A 201 6.44 -16.23 -3.59
CA TYR A 201 6.96 -17.61 -3.59
C TYR A 201 5.93 -18.59 -3.03
N GLN A 202 5.27 -18.24 -1.93
CA GLN A 202 4.24 -19.10 -1.32
C GLN A 202 3.08 -19.35 -2.29
N GLY A 203 2.65 -18.34 -3.05
CA GLY A 203 1.63 -18.52 -4.09
C GLY A 203 2.08 -19.46 -5.22
N TYR A 204 3.31 -19.29 -5.70
CA TYR A 204 3.94 -20.23 -6.65
C TYR A 204 3.97 -21.65 -6.08
N PHE A 205 4.46 -21.81 -4.84
CA PHE A 205 4.53 -23.09 -4.15
C PHE A 205 3.17 -23.78 -4.06
N LEU A 206 2.14 -23.05 -3.64
CA LEU A 206 0.78 -23.57 -3.48
C LEU A 206 0.19 -24.03 -4.82
N ALA A 207 0.38 -23.27 -5.89
CA ALA A 207 -0.13 -23.62 -7.22
C ALA A 207 0.57 -24.88 -7.77
N MET A 208 1.90 -24.98 -7.64
CA MET A 208 2.65 -26.16 -8.01
C MET A 208 2.22 -27.40 -7.23
N GLN A 209 2.06 -27.25 -5.91
CA GLN A 209 1.62 -28.33 -5.03
C GLN A 209 0.20 -28.79 -5.36
N ALA A 210 -0.72 -27.87 -5.58
CA ALA A 210 -2.11 -28.18 -5.96
C ALA A 210 -2.20 -28.95 -7.29
N ALA A 211 -1.28 -28.69 -8.22
CA ALA A 211 -1.17 -29.39 -9.49
C ALA A 211 -0.39 -30.72 -9.39
N GLY A 212 0.15 -31.07 -8.23
CA GLY A 212 1.00 -32.27 -8.06
C GLY A 212 2.35 -32.18 -8.79
N LEU A 213 2.84 -30.97 -9.07
CA LEU A 213 4.07 -30.73 -9.81
C LEU A 213 5.29 -30.57 -8.86
N PRO A 214 6.46 -31.09 -9.22
CA PRO A 214 7.66 -30.97 -8.42
C PRO A 214 8.20 -29.53 -8.46
N ILE A 215 8.75 -29.08 -7.34
CA ILE A 215 9.52 -27.84 -7.24
C ILE A 215 11.00 -28.18 -7.14
N GLU A 216 11.74 -27.76 -8.15
CA GLU A 216 13.18 -27.95 -8.20
C GLU A 216 13.88 -26.75 -7.53
N PRO A 217 14.61 -26.94 -6.41
CA PRO A 217 15.25 -25.84 -5.69
C PRO A 217 16.20 -24.99 -6.56
N ARG A 218 16.85 -25.60 -7.55
CA ARG A 218 17.76 -24.92 -8.47
C ARG A 218 17.06 -23.93 -9.42
N TRP A 219 15.74 -24.02 -9.59
CA TRP A 219 14.92 -23.10 -10.37
C TRP A 219 14.20 -22.06 -9.49
N VAL A 220 14.45 -22.06 -8.18
CA VAL A 220 14.02 -21.01 -7.26
C VAL A 220 15.17 -20.01 -7.12
N VAL A 221 15.07 -18.90 -7.81
CA VAL A 221 16.17 -17.94 -7.97
C VAL A 221 15.89 -16.70 -7.13
N ASP A 222 16.64 -16.54 -6.04
CA ASP A 222 16.62 -15.32 -5.24
C ASP A 222 17.57 -14.29 -5.85
N CYS A 223 17.01 -13.21 -6.37
CA CYS A 223 17.75 -12.11 -6.99
C CYS A 223 17.81 -10.88 -6.09
N GLU A 224 17.39 -10.96 -4.82
CA GLU A 224 17.38 -9.82 -3.87
C GLU A 224 16.71 -8.56 -4.43
N TRP A 225 15.75 -8.74 -5.33
CA TRP A 225 15.09 -7.67 -6.10
C TRP A 225 16.06 -6.83 -6.96
N ASP A 226 17.19 -7.41 -7.38
CA ASP A 226 18.20 -6.77 -8.22
C ASP A 226 18.20 -7.35 -9.63
N GLU A 227 18.02 -6.50 -10.64
CA GLU A 227 17.90 -6.87 -12.05
C GLU A 227 19.23 -7.34 -12.63
N GLU A 228 20.35 -6.77 -12.19
CA GLU A 228 21.69 -7.16 -12.64
C GLU A 228 22.04 -8.55 -12.12
N LEU A 229 21.80 -8.78 -10.81
CA LEU A 229 21.97 -10.10 -10.19
C LEU A 229 21.06 -11.14 -10.83
N CYS A 230 19.80 -10.77 -11.18
CA CYS A 230 18.89 -11.64 -11.91
C CYS A 230 19.50 -12.06 -13.26
N GLY A 231 19.95 -11.10 -14.07
CA GLY A 231 20.60 -11.38 -15.35
C GLY A 231 21.86 -12.25 -15.22
N GLU A 232 22.69 -12.03 -14.20
CA GLU A 232 23.88 -12.86 -13.94
C GLU A 232 23.53 -14.31 -13.63
N LYS A 233 22.56 -14.51 -12.72
CA LYS A 233 22.10 -15.87 -12.35
C LYS A 233 21.50 -16.61 -13.53
N LEU A 234 20.69 -15.94 -14.35
CA LEU A 234 20.11 -16.53 -15.55
C LEU A 234 21.18 -16.91 -16.58
N ARG A 235 22.18 -16.05 -16.84
CA ARG A 235 23.31 -16.40 -17.70
C ARG A 235 24.09 -17.63 -17.19
N GLN A 236 24.24 -17.77 -15.86
CA GLN A 236 24.87 -18.96 -15.28
C GLN A 236 24.04 -20.23 -15.51
N MET A 237 22.71 -20.15 -15.36
CA MET A 237 21.79 -21.27 -15.61
C MET A 237 21.82 -21.67 -17.09
N CYS A 238 21.81 -20.69 -18.01
CA CYS A 238 21.94 -20.95 -19.46
C CYS A 238 23.22 -21.73 -19.79
N ARG A 239 24.37 -21.30 -19.25
CA ARG A 239 25.67 -21.99 -19.48
C ARG A 239 25.67 -23.44 -18.98
N LYS A 240 24.90 -23.75 -17.95
CA LYS A 240 24.76 -25.09 -17.40
C LYS A 240 23.70 -25.94 -18.13
N ASN A 241 23.00 -25.35 -19.09
CA ASN A 241 21.83 -25.93 -19.75
C ASN A 241 20.78 -26.43 -18.76
N ASP A 242 20.52 -25.63 -17.70
CA ASP A 242 19.69 -26.00 -16.56
C ASP A 242 18.53 -25.00 -16.39
N LEU A 243 17.70 -24.89 -17.44
CA LEU A 243 16.51 -24.03 -17.42
C LEU A 243 15.23 -24.88 -17.30
N PRO A 244 14.22 -24.40 -16.58
CA PRO A 244 12.87 -24.95 -16.68
C PRO A 244 12.23 -24.56 -18.03
N THR A 245 11.02 -25.00 -18.31
CA THR A 245 10.27 -24.60 -19.50
C THR A 245 9.49 -23.30 -19.32
N ALA A 246 9.35 -22.81 -18.09
CA ALA A 246 8.72 -21.54 -17.81
C ALA A 246 9.22 -20.94 -16.49
N PHE A 247 9.13 -19.61 -16.37
CA PHE A 247 9.34 -18.88 -15.12
C PHE A 247 8.15 -17.99 -14.78
N PHE A 248 7.73 -18.03 -13.52
CA PHE A 248 7.03 -16.92 -12.89
C PHE A 248 8.05 -16.00 -12.22
N VAL A 249 8.01 -14.71 -12.57
CA VAL A 249 8.96 -13.71 -12.08
C VAL A 249 8.22 -12.64 -11.26
N GLY A 250 8.68 -12.39 -10.05
CA GLY A 250 8.00 -11.55 -9.05
C GLY A 250 7.97 -10.04 -9.35
N SER A 251 8.60 -9.56 -10.44
CA SER A 251 8.44 -8.21 -10.97
C SER A 251 8.75 -8.16 -12.47
N ASP A 252 8.16 -7.20 -13.18
CA ASP A 252 8.38 -7.03 -14.62
C ASP A 252 9.83 -6.61 -14.93
N LEU A 253 10.44 -5.75 -14.12
CA LEU A 253 11.85 -5.37 -14.36
C LEU A 253 12.79 -6.57 -14.29
N MET A 254 12.60 -7.45 -13.29
CA MET A 254 13.37 -8.70 -13.23
C MET A 254 13.01 -9.65 -14.38
N ALA A 255 11.73 -9.70 -14.80
CA ALA A 255 11.32 -10.51 -15.94
C ALA A 255 12.01 -10.05 -17.23
N LEU A 256 12.08 -8.74 -17.48
CA LEU A 256 12.78 -8.17 -18.63
C LEU A 256 14.29 -8.45 -18.57
N ALA A 257 14.91 -8.35 -17.39
CA ALA A 257 16.32 -8.69 -17.19
C ALA A 257 16.59 -10.18 -17.44
N ALA A 258 15.71 -11.06 -16.96
CA ALA A 258 15.78 -12.51 -17.18
C ALA A 258 15.62 -12.86 -18.67
N MET A 259 14.61 -12.29 -19.34
CA MET A 259 14.37 -12.47 -20.77
C MET A 259 15.59 -12.03 -21.60
N ASN A 260 16.11 -10.82 -21.32
CA ASN A 260 17.30 -10.34 -22.00
C ASN A 260 18.53 -11.26 -21.80
N ALA A 261 18.77 -11.72 -20.58
CA ALA A 261 19.87 -12.63 -20.29
C ALA A 261 19.72 -13.97 -21.01
N MET A 262 18.53 -14.55 -21.04
CA MET A 262 18.23 -15.80 -21.75
C MET A 262 18.37 -15.65 -23.28
N THR A 263 17.84 -14.57 -23.86
CA THR A 263 17.95 -14.27 -25.29
C THR A 263 19.40 -14.09 -25.71
N GLN A 264 20.24 -13.42 -24.92
CA GLN A 264 21.70 -13.30 -25.18
C GLN A 264 22.41 -14.67 -25.17
N CYS A 265 21.85 -15.66 -24.51
CA CYS A 265 22.36 -17.04 -24.52
C CYS A 265 21.75 -17.89 -25.65
N GLY A 266 20.94 -17.33 -26.52
CA GLY A 266 20.30 -18.04 -27.63
C GLY A 266 19.01 -18.78 -27.27
N VAL A 267 18.46 -18.55 -26.07
CA VAL A 267 17.19 -19.14 -25.62
C VAL A 267 16.01 -18.38 -26.24
N SER A 268 15.11 -19.11 -26.90
CA SER A 268 13.90 -18.55 -27.50
C SER A 268 12.80 -18.35 -26.46
N ILE A 269 12.16 -17.17 -26.44
CA ILE A 269 11.03 -16.88 -25.59
C ILE A 269 9.82 -16.58 -26.50
N PRO A 270 8.70 -17.28 -26.35
CA PRO A 270 8.40 -18.36 -25.38
C PRO A 270 8.83 -19.76 -25.82
N GLY A 271 9.49 -19.92 -26.99
CA GLY A 271 9.72 -21.22 -27.64
C GLY A 271 10.43 -22.26 -26.76
N ASP A 272 11.51 -21.89 -26.09
CA ASP A 272 12.24 -22.73 -25.16
C ASP A 272 11.81 -22.51 -23.71
N VAL A 273 11.59 -21.23 -23.33
CA VAL A 273 11.21 -20.82 -21.97
C VAL A 273 10.13 -19.75 -22.02
N ALA A 274 8.97 -20.03 -21.45
CA ALA A 274 7.92 -19.05 -21.25
C ALA A 274 8.18 -18.18 -20.01
N VAL A 275 7.78 -16.91 -20.02
CA VAL A 275 7.99 -15.98 -18.91
C VAL A 275 6.69 -15.23 -18.60
N VAL A 276 6.30 -15.26 -17.32
CA VAL A 276 5.21 -14.44 -16.78
C VAL A 276 5.77 -13.51 -15.72
N GLY A 277 5.55 -12.19 -15.89
CA GLY A 277 5.95 -11.15 -14.96
C GLY A 277 4.84 -10.74 -13.99
N MET A 278 5.07 -9.62 -13.30
CA MET A 278 4.12 -9.02 -12.36
C MET A 278 4.36 -7.53 -12.25
N SER A 279 3.33 -6.76 -12.42
CA SER A 279 3.09 -5.32 -12.24
C SER A 279 2.38 -4.68 -13.43
N ASP A 280 2.67 -5.10 -14.66
CA ASP A 280 2.26 -4.51 -15.94
C ASP A 280 2.76 -3.08 -16.11
N ILE A 281 4.07 -2.87 -15.88
CA ILE A 281 4.72 -1.61 -16.19
C ILE A 281 4.75 -1.37 -17.72
N ASP A 282 4.85 -0.10 -18.15
CA ASP A 282 4.81 0.23 -19.57
C ASP A 282 5.85 -0.53 -20.40
N ALA A 283 7.06 -0.75 -19.87
CA ALA A 283 8.10 -1.51 -20.55
C ALA A 283 7.71 -2.95 -20.90
N ALA A 284 6.79 -3.57 -20.14
CA ALA A 284 6.34 -4.94 -20.38
C ALA A 284 5.65 -5.11 -21.74
N ARG A 285 4.90 -4.11 -22.20
CA ARG A 285 4.20 -4.17 -23.49
C ARG A 285 5.10 -3.85 -24.69
N PHE A 286 6.23 -3.18 -24.45
CA PHE A 286 7.18 -2.78 -25.49
C PHE A 286 8.41 -3.67 -25.57
N SER A 287 8.54 -4.70 -24.71
CA SER A 287 9.59 -5.69 -24.83
C SER A 287 9.40 -6.60 -26.04
N SER A 288 10.44 -7.29 -26.46
CA SER A 288 10.39 -8.25 -27.58
C SER A 288 10.97 -9.60 -27.11
N PRO A 289 10.11 -10.64 -26.98
CA PRO A 289 8.64 -10.61 -27.09
C PRO A 289 7.99 -9.76 -25.99
N SER A 290 6.76 -9.27 -26.22
CA SER A 290 5.99 -8.53 -25.23
C SER A 290 5.64 -9.40 -24.03
N LEU A 291 5.80 -8.86 -22.79
CA LEU A 291 5.73 -9.64 -21.57
C LEU A 291 4.29 -9.88 -21.11
N THR A 292 3.91 -11.15 -21.00
CA THR A 292 2.73 -11.61 -20.26
C THR A 292 2.93 -11.33 -18.77
N THR A 293 1.97 -10.67 -18.11
CA THR A 293 2.16 -10.20 -16.73
C THR A 293 0.85 -10.08 -15.96
N LEU A 294 0.93 -10.02 -14.65
CA LEU A 294 -0.21 -9.69 -13.77
C LEU A 294 -0.24 -8.18 -13.54
N ARG A 295 -1.27 -7.51 -14.07
CA ARG A 295 -1.48 -6.07 -13.84
C ARG A 295 -1.87 -5.81 -12.40
N VAL A 296 -1.06 -5.00 -11.73
CA VAL A 296 -1.35 -4.40 -10.42
C VAL A 296 -1.90 -2.99 -10.64
N PRO A 297 -3.01 -2.60 -10.00
CA PRO A 297 -3.61 -1.27 -10.19
C PRO A 297 -2.85 -0.21 -9.39
N MET A 298 -1.59 0.05 -9.74
CA MET A 298 -0.61 0.87 -9.00
C MET A 298 -1.13 2.29 -8.71
N GLU A 299 -1.61 3.01 -9.74
CA GLU A 299 -2.15 4.36 -9.55
C GLU A 299 -3.36 4.37 -8.61
N GLN A 300 -4.26 3.38 -8.73
CA GLN A 300 -5.43 3.28 -7.85
C GLN A 300 -5.04 2.99 -6.40
N ILE A 301 -3.99 2.20 -6.17
CA ILE A 301 -3.42 2.00 -4.83
C ILE A 301 -3.02 3.35 -4.22
N GLY A 302 -2.30 4.19 -4.98
CA GLY A 302 -1.90 5.52 -4.56
C GLY A 302 -3.09 6.44 -4.27
N ILE A 303 -4.08 6.47 -5.17
CA ILE A 303 -5.31 7.28 -5.03
C ILE A 303 -6.07 6.90 -3.74
N ILE A 304 -6.24 5.61 -3.48
CA ILE A 304 -6.97 5.13 -2.30
C ILE A 304 -6.19 5.43 -1.02
N ALA A 305 -4.86 5.23 -1.02
CA ALA A 305 -4.03 5.57 0.12
C ALA A 305 -4.10 7.08 0.45
N ALA A 306 -4.08 7.95 -0.56
CA ALA A 306 -4.25 9.39 -0.38
C ALA A 306 -5.63 9.75 0.21
N ASN A 307 -6.71 9.10 -0.25
CA ASN A 307 -8.05 9.32 0.30
C ASN A 307 -8.14 8.93 1.78
N LEU A 308 -7.63 7.75 2.15
CA LEU A 308 -7.59 7.31 3.54
C LEU A 308 -6.78 8.28 4.40
N LEU A 309 -5.66 8.79 3.89
CA LEU A 309 -4.84 9.76 4.61
C LEU A 309 -5.59 11.08 4.83
N ILE A 310 -6.29 11.58 3.81
CA ILE A 310 -7.11 12.79 3.89
C ILE A 310 -8.25 12.60 4.92
N ASP A 311 -8.90 11.44 4.94
CA ASP A 311 -9.94 11.13 5.90
C ASP A 311 -9.40 11.16 7.34
N ARG A 312 -8.17 10.63 7.56
CA ARG A 312 -7.49 10.71 8.87
C ARG A 312 -7.16 12.15 9.26
N ILE A 313 -6.63 12.94 8.35
CA ILE A 313 -6.34 14.37 8.55
C ILE A 313 -7.63 15.13 8.94
N ASN A 314 -8.76 14.79 8.31
CA ASN A 314 -10.06 15.39 8.57
C ASN A 314 -10.77 14.83 9.84
N GLY A 315 -10.08 14.03 10.65
CA GLY A 315 -10.53 13.58 11.95
C GLY A 315 -11.30 12.27 11.95
N SER A 316 -11.19 11.43 10.92
CA SER A 316 -11.75 10.06 10.95
C SER A 316 -11.14 9.26 12.11
N THR A 317 -12.01 8.70 12.95
CA THR A 317 -11.68 7.85 14.11
C THR A 317 -12.03 6.39 13.90
N LEU A 318 -12.30 5.98 12.66
CA LEU A 318 -12.56 4.59 12.33
C LEU A 318 -11.34 3.72 12.66
N LEU A 319 -11.59 2.44 12.93
CA LEU A 319 -10.51 1.46 13.05
C LEU A 319 -9.66 1.44 11.78
N PRO A 320 -8.38 1.04 11.87
CA PRO A 320 -7.54 0.85 10.70
C PRO A 320 -8.20 -0.06 9.66
N GLN A 321 -8.18 0.38 8.40
CA GLN A 321 -8.80 -0.32 7.29
C GLN A 321 -7.74 -1.05 6.45
N LYS A 322 -8.08 -2.26 5.99
CA LYS A 322 -7.27 -3.03 5.04
C LYS A 322 -7.99 -3.06 3.70
N VAL A 323 -7.46 -2.37 2.72
CA VAL A 323 -8.03 -2.31 1.36
C VAL A 323 -7.16 -3.15 0.44
N THR A 324 -7.77 -4.19 -0.14
CA THR A 324 -7.08 -5.07 -1.10
C THR A 324 -7.69 -4.89 -2.49
N LEU A 325 -6.86 -4.53 -3.46
CA LEU A 325 -7.29 -4.31 -4.84
C LEU A 325 -7.07 -5.56 -5.70
N PRO A 326 -7.97 -5.81 -6.67
CA PRO A 326 -7.84 -6.94 -7.58
C PRO A 326 -6.73 -6.69 -8.60
N SER A 327 -6.10 -7.77 -9.05
CA SER A 327 -5.13 -7.81 -10.14
C SER A 327 -5.70 -8.56 -11.33
N GLN A 328 -5.14 -8.35 -12.52
CA GLN A 328 -5.61 -8.95 -13.77
C GLN A 328 -4.45 -9.56 -14.57
N LEU A 329 -4.62 -10.77 -15.08
CA LEU A 329 -3.67 -11.36 -16.03
C LEU A 329 -3.79 -10.67 -17.41
N ILE A 330 -2.66 -10.18 -17.89
CA ILE A 330 -2.51 -9.59 -19.23
C ILE A 330 -1.67 -10.53 -20.08
N LYS A 331 -2.32 -11.22 -20.97
CA LYS A 331 -1.67 -12.18 -21.88
C LYS A 331 -1.00 -11.44 -23.03
N ARG A 332 0.25 -11.80 -23.32
CA ARG A 332 1.06 -11.27 -24.43
C ARG A 332 1.89 -12.42 -25.05
N GLU A 333 3.04 -12.09 -25.62
CA GLU A 333 3.81 -13.03 -26.45
C GLU A 333 4.78 -13.91 -25.66
N SER A 334 5.15 -13.53 -24.42
CA SER A 334 6.20 -14.25 -23.65
C SER A 334 5.75 -15.54 -22.98
N ALA A 335 4.41 -15.82 -22.96
CA ALA A 335 3.87 -17.06 -22.38
C ALA A 335 2.46 -17.36 -22.91
#